data_dcfd79355d9a3ef77d2175a610ea2298
#
_entry.id   dcfd79355d9a3ef77d2175a610ea2298
#
_cell.length_a   1.000
_cell.length_b   1.000
_cell.length_c   1.000
_cell.angle_alpha   90.00
_cell.angle_beta   90.00
_cell.angle_gamma   90.00
#
_symmetry.space_group_name_H-M   'P 1'
#
loop_
_entity.id
_entity.type
_entity.pdbx_description
1 polymer ?
#
loop_
_entity_poly.entity_id
_entity_poly.type
_entity_poly.pdbx_seq_one_letter_code
_entity_poly.pdbx_strand_id
1 'polypeptide(L)'
;MTLIPHAIPLINDPQVVRALAARWRRTRTLLLLSSGVLPVAIGIVCVVLAGMTSAGQQIMPWWSAIPAVAAAACAWALLTWLRRNGLSDPHSWLPATTLMTSAQLVLGVLPGSGIALRLSPGAAIAVKALCAAGVLGAGSASALARLAHRSLLSSPVLELGSTAFPLVLVHRGTRLVIGTERADWTTREGSRVDSGVSFARILRVTAHSHTIVLHTASGSWTVPVADPATAQALLHRRIEWWEERRDATAEREQRRYLDLVKLLAAVSGEATRGGISVTVDSNGLTTGISLSPEVRALEPEVLAAQLMACVQKARADARRQVQDLVLDHADDQMVKASH
;
A
#
# COMPACT_ATOMS: atom_id res chain seq x y z
N MET A 1 18.76 3.46 3.07
CA MET A 1 17.44 2.85 2.78
C MET A 1 17.54 2.09 1.46
N THR A 2 17.25 0.80 1.43
CA THR A 2 17.28 -0.02 0.20
C THR A 2 16.03 0.24 -0.62
N LEU A 3 16.16 0.41 -1.94
CA LEU A 3 15.06 0.72 -2.87
C LEU A 3 13.98 -0.39 -2.85
N ILE A 4 14.40 -1.64 -2.73
CA ILE A 4 13.53 -2.82 -2.57
C ILE A 4 14.00 -3.56 -1.31
N PRO A 5 13.10 -3.89 -0.36
CA PRO A 5 13.45 -4.51 0.90
C PRO A 5 14.10 -5.90 0.70
N HIS A 6 14.97 -6.29 1.63
CA HIS A 6 15.57 -7.63 1.63
C HIS A 6 14.55 -8.70 2.02
N ALA A 7 13.67 -8.37 2.97
CA ALA A 7 12.56 -9.23 3.36
C ALA A 7 11.42 -9.14 2.33
N ILE A 8 10.65 -10.20 2.19
CA ILE A 8 9.45 -10.20 1.36
C ILE A 8 8.41 -9.29 2.03
N PRO A 9 7.90 -8.28 1.32
CA PRO A 9 6.89 -7.42 1.91
C PRO A 9 5.61 -8.21 2.21
N LEU A 10 4.90 -7.80 3.28
CA LEU A 10 3.57 -8.33 3.63
C LEU A 10 3.53 -9.81 4.11
N ILE A 11 4.64 -10.41 4.49
CA ILE A 11 4.68 -11.77 5.03
C ILE A 11 5.35 -11.76 6.41
N ASN A 12 4.62 -12.21 7.42
CA ASN A 12 5.11 -12.31 8.79
C ASN A 12 5.45 -13.75 9.22
N ASP A 13 5.03 -14.76 8.44
CA ASP A 13 5.30 -16.15 8.76
C ASP A 13 6.77 -16.51 8.41
N PRO A 14 7.60 -16.89 9.38
CA PRO A 14 9.00 -17.20 9.17
C PRO A 14 9.24 -18.47 8.32
N GLN A 15 8.27 -19.38 8.23
CA GLN A 15 8.37 -20.56 7.38
C GLN A 15 8.17 -20.19 5.92
N VAL A 16 7.15 -19.37 5.62
CA VAL A 16 6.86 -18.85 4.29
C VAL A 16 7.99 -17.96 3.78
N VAL A 17 8.54 -17.10 4.64
CA VAL A 17 9.72 -16.26 4.31
C VAL A 17 10.90 -17.13 3.89
N ARG A 18 11.19 -18.21 4.60
CA ARG A 18 12.29 -19.12 4.24
C ARG A 18 12.07 -19.85 2.92
N ALA A 19 10.86 -20.35 2.69
CA ALA A 19 10.50 -21.06 1.45
C ALA A 19 10.61 -20.15 0.21
N LEU A 20 10.21 -18.88 0.35
CA LEU A 20 10.21 -17.92 -0.76
C LEU A 20 11.50 -17.09 -0.88
N ALA A 21 12.43 -17.17 0.08
CA ALA A 21 13.62 -16.33 0.13
C ALA A 21 14.50 -16.39 -1.12
N ALA A 22 14.69 -17.59 -1.69
CA ALA A 22 15.48 -17.77 -2.91
C ALA A 22 14.80 -17.15 -4.14
N ARG A 23 13.48 -17.32 -4.25
CA ARG A 23 12.66 -16.72 -5.32
C ARG A 23 12.65 -15.21 -5.19
N TRP A 24 12.47 -14.69 -3.98
CA TRP A 24 12.46 -13.25 -3.72
C TRP A 24 13.80 -12.60 -4.06
N ARG A 25 14.93 -13.20 -3.68
CA ARG A 25 16.26 -12.68 -4.07
C ARG A 25 16.39 -12.51 -5.57
N ARG A 26 16.01 -13.53 -6.35
CA ARG A 26 16.02 -13.47 -7.82
C ARG A 26 15.06 -12.40 -8.36
N THR A 27 13.83 -12.40 -7.87
CA THR A 27 12.81 -11.41 -8.26
C THR A 27 13.26 -9.98 -7.96
N ARG A 28 13.82 -9.76 -6.77
CA ARG A 28 14.37 -8.48 -6.34
C ARG A 28 15.47 -7.97 -7.27
N THR A 29 16.41 -8.82 -7.66
CA THR A 29 17.47 -8.46 -8.59
C THR A 29 16.90 -8.08 -9.95
N LEU A 30 15.96 -8.86 -10.48
CA LEU A 30 15.29 -8.59 -11.74
C LEU A 30 14.49 -7.28 -11.71
N LEU A 31 13.79 -6.99 -10.60
CA LEU A 31 13.07 -5.73 -10.39
C LEU A 31 14.02 -4.53 -10.30
N LEU A 32 15.14 -4.65 -9.56
CA LEU A 32 16.14 -3.59 -9.48
C LEU A 32 16.71 -3.27 -10.87
N LEU A 33 16.99 -4.30 -11.67
CA LEU A 33 17.47 -4.10 -13.03
C LEU A 33 16.40 -3.49 -13.94
N SER A 34 15.18 -4.03 -13.93
CA SER A 34 14.11 -3.61 -14.85
C SER A 34 13.54 -2.23 -14.52
N SER A 35 13.30 -1.93 -13.23
CA SER A 35 12.63 -0.70 -12.83
C SER A 35 13.56 0.36 -12.23
N GLY A 36 14.83 0.00 -11.97
CA GLY A 36 15.84 0.91 -11.45
C GLY A 36 16.93 1.19 -12.47
N VAL A 37 17.81 0.21 -12.71
CA VAL A 37 19.03 0.42 -13.50
C VAL A 37 18.75 0.78 -14.94
N LEU A 38 17.88 0.03 -15.63
CA LEU A 38 17.60 0.26 -17.06
C LEU A 38 16.89 1.59 -17.34
N PRO A 39 15.84 2.01 -16.62
CA PRO A 39 15.24 3.33 -16.80
C PRO A 39 16.22 4.48 -16.54
N VAL A 40 17.12 4.34 -15.58
CA VAL A 40 18.18 5.33 -15.33
C VAL A 40 19.19 5.34 -16.48
N ALA A 41 19.59 4.17 -16.98
CA ALA A 41 20.48 4.07 -18.14
C ALA A 41 19.88 4.72 -19.40
N ILE A 42 18.58 4.52 -19.66
CA ILE A 42 17.87 5.21 -20.75
C ILE A 42 17.88 6.73 -20.52
N GLY A 43 17.67 7.18 -19.28
CA GLY A 43 17.80 8.60 -18.93
C GLY A 43 19.19 9.17 -19.24
N ILE A 44 20.26 8.42 -18.91
CA ILE A 44 21.64 8.80 -19.23
C ILE A 44 21.83 8.91 -20.75
N VAL A 45 21.31 7.95 -21.52
CA VAL A 45 21.33 8.03 -23.00
C VAL A 45 20.70 9.34 -23.48
N CYS A 46 19.55 9.74 -22.93
CA CYS A 46 18.91 11.00 -23.28
C CYS A 46 19.75 12.23 -22.90
N VAL A 47 20.45 12.21 -21.76
CA VAL A 47 21.37 13.27 -21.34
C VAL A 47 22.56 13.37 -22.29
N VAL A 48 23.16 12.24 -22.72
CA VAL A 48 24.24 12.19 -23.66
C VAL A 48 23.79 12.73 -25.02
N LEU A 49 22.61 12.34 -25.50
CA LEU A 49 22.02 12.87 -26.75
C LEU A 49 21.84 14.40 -26.66
N ALA A 50 21.34 14.92 -25.55
CA ALA A 50 21.21 16.35 -25.30
C ALA A 50 22.59 17.05 -25.28
N GLY A 51 23.61 16.43 -24.66
CA GLY A 51 25.00 16.94 -24.70
C GLY A 51 25.62 17.00 -26.08
N MET A 52 25.31 16.03 -26.94
CA MET A 52 25.78 16.02 -28.34
C MET A 52 25.19 17.20 -29.16
N THR A 53 24.01 17.69 -28.81
CA THR A 53 23.40 18.85 -29.47
C THR A 53 24.08 20.18 -29.13
N SER A 54 24.76 20.25 -27.97
CA SER A 54 25.48 21.43 -27.54
C SER A 54 26.94 21.51 -28.00
N ALA A 55 27.51 20.39 -28.47
CA ALA A 55 28.89 20.33 -28.93
C ALA A 55 29.04 21.03 -30.26
N GLY A 56 29.30 22.32 -30.27
CA GLY A 56 29.49 23.16 -31.45
C GLY A 56 28.61 24.41 -31.49
N GLN A 57 27.71 24.61 -30.53
CA GLN A 57 26.93 25.85 -30.41
C GLN A 57 27.38 26.62 -29.18
N GLN A 58 27.56 27.94 -29.33
CA GLN A 58 27.94 28.84 -28.22
C GLN A 58 26.82 28.92 -27.12
N ILE A 59 25.58 28.65 -27.46
CA ILE A 59 24.43 28.66 -26.55
C ILE A 59 23.59 27.40 -26.79
N MET A 60 23.51 26.54 -25.77
CA MET A 60 22.65 25.36 -25.82
C MET A 60 21.18 25.79 -25.83
N PRO A 61 20.40 25.44 -26.88
CA PRO A 61 18.97 25.75 -26.86
C PRO A 61 18.29 24.97 -25.74
N TRP A 62 17.65 25.66 -24.82
CA TRP A 62 17.00 25.07 -23.62
C TRP A 62 16.02 23.93 -23.98
N TRP A 63 15.36 24.01 -25.13
CA TRP A 63 14.43 22.98 -25.62
C TRP A 63 15.09 21.65 -25.93
N SER A 64 16.41 21.62 -26.20
CA SER A 64 17.14 20.37 -26.43
C SER A 64 17.30 19.51 -25.17
N ALA A 65 17.13 20.11 -23.99
CA ALA A 65 17.14 19.41 -22.72
C ALA A 65 15.77 18.77 -22.36
N ILE A 66 14.68 19.17 -23.02
CA ILE A 66 13.33 18.66 -22.71
C ILE A 66 13.25 17.13 -22.78
N PRO A 67 13.79 16.43 -23.80
CA PRO A 67 13.77 14.97 -23.84
C PRO A 67 14.48 14.31 -22.66
N ALA A 68 15.61 14.87 -22.22
CA ALA A 68 16.35 14.34 -21.07
C ALA A 68 15.57 14.53 -19.76
N VAL A 69 14.94 15.70 -19.58
CA VAL A 69 14.09 15.96 -18.41
C VAL A 69 12.87 15.05 -18.39
N ALA A 70 12.21 14.86 -19.53
CA ALA A 70 11.07 13.95 -19.65
C ALA A 70 11.45 12.50 -19.32
N ALA A 71 12.59 12.02 -19.85
CA ALA A 71 13.09 10.68 -19.54
C ALA A 71 13.44 10.51 -18.05
N ALA A 72 14.05 11.52 -17.42
CA ALA A 72 14.36 11.52 -15.98
C ALA A 72 13.08 11.52 -15.14
N ALA A 73 12.07 12.30 -15.51
CA ALA A 73 10.77 12.33 -14.85
C ALA A 73 10.07 10.97 -14.91
N CYS A 74 10.09 10.27 -16.05
CA CYS A 74 9.55 8.92 -16.17
C CYS A 74 10.28 7.91 -15.28
N ALA A 75 11.62 7.97 -15.22
CA ALA A 75 12.41 7.10 -14.34
C ALA A 75 12.07 7.36 -12.86
N TRP A 76 11.98 8.63 -12.47
CA TRP A 76 11.59 9.03 -11.11
C TRP A 76 10.18 8.59 -10.76
N ALA A 77 9.22 8.76 -11.67
CA ALA A 77 7.83 8.32 -11.47
C ALA A 77 7.75 6.81 -11.26
N LEU A 78 8.50 6.01 -12.06
CA LEU A 78 8.55 4.56 -11.90
C LEU A 78 9.14 4.15 -10.55
N LEU A 79 10.24 4.78 -10.12
CA LEU A 79 10.88 4.50 -8.84
C LEU A 79 9.99 4.87 -7.64
N THR A 80 9.30 6.02 -7.71
CA THR A 80 8.38 6.46 -6.65
C THR A 80 7.14 5.57 -6.58
N TRP A 81 6.60 5.17 -7.74
CA TRP A 81 5.50 4.23 -7.81
C TRP A 81 5.89 2.86 -7.23
N LEU A 82 7.06 2.33 -7.60
CA LEU A 82 7.55 1.05 -7.09
C LEU A 82 7.69 1.08 -5.57
N ARG A 83 8.17 2.20 -5.00
CA ARG A 83 8.33 2.37 -3.54
C ARG A 83 7.00 2.45 -2.80
N ARG A 84 5.98 3.10 -3.39
CA ARG A 84 4.70 3.35 -2.72
C ARG A 84 3.73 2.18 -2.86
N ASN A 85 3.54 1.67 -4.06
CA ASN A 85 2.47 0.73 -4.38
C ASN A 85 2.94 -0.53 -5.10
N GLY A 86 4.09 -0.48 -5.81
CA GLY A 86 4.48 -1.54 -6.72
C GLY A 86 4.88 -2.84 -6.05
N LEU A 87 5.28 -2.83 -4.79
CA LEU A 87 5.71 -4.03 -4.08
C LEU A 87 4.55 -4.91 -3.60
N SER A 88 3.35 -4.35 -3.48
CA SER A 88 2.15 -5.07 -3.04
C SER A 88 1.43 -5.82 -4.16
N ASP A 89 1.63 -5.40 -5.43
CA ASP A 89 0.96 -6.00 -6.59
C ASP A 89 1.96 -6.40 -7.70
N PRO A 90 2.42 -7.66 -7.72
CA PRO A 90 3.32 -8.17 -8.76
C PRO A 90 2.78 -8.09 -10.18
N HIS A 91 1.45 -8.11 -10.38
CA HIS A 91 0.85 -8.04 -11.72
C HIS A 91 1.01 -6.67 -12.37
N SER A 92 1.18 -5.63 -11.58
CA SER A 92 1.38 -4.26 -12.05
C SER A 92 2.82 -3.98 -12.51
N TRP A 93 3.81 -4.83 -12.18
CA TRP A 93 5.22 -4.61 -12.52
C TRP A 93 5.48 -4.50 -14.02
N LEU A 94 4.94 -5.45 -14.79
CA LEU A 94 5.11 -5.46 -16.23
C LEU A 94 4.43 -4.25 -16.91
N PRO A 95 3.13 -3.97 -16.69
CA PRO A 95 2.50 -2.82 -17.34
C PRO A 95 3.11 -1.48 -16.91
N ALA A 96 3.45 -1.29 -15.64
CA ALA A 96 4.07 -0.05 -15.18
C ALA A 96 5.47 0.16 -15.79
N THR A 97 6.34 -0.87 -15.76
CA THR A 97 7.66 -0.78 -16.36
C THR A 97 7.56 -0.54 -17.88
N THR A 98 6.69 -1.27 -18.57
CA THR A 98 6.50 -1.10 -20.03
C THR A 98 5.97 0.29 -20.36
N LEU A 99 4.97 0.78 -19.64
CA LEU A 99 4.41 2.13 -19.85
C LEU A 99 5.48 3.20 -19.68
N MET A 100 6.22 3.17 -18.57
CA MET A 100 7.22 4.20 -18.26
C MET A 100 8.42 4.16 -19.18
N THR A 101 8.92 2.96 -19.54
CA THR A 101 10.04 2.85 -20.49
C THR A 101 9.61 3.18 -21.93
N SER A 102 8.37 2.88 -22.33
CA SER A 102 7.81 3.35 -23.60
C SER A 102 7.67 4.88 -23.63
N ALA A 103 7.23 5.48 -22.52
CA ALA A 103 7.19 6.93 -22.39
C ALA A 103 8.59 7.56 -22.50
N GLN A 104 9.61 6.94 -21.89
CA GLN A 104 11.02 7.38 -22.04
C GLN A 104 11.49 7.31 -23.50
N LEU A 105 11.10 6.27 -24.24
CA LEU A 105 11.42 6.17 -25.67
C LEU A 105 10.74 7.29 -26.47
N VAL A 106 9.44 7.45 -26.32
CA VAL A 106 8.64 8.39 -27.12
C VAL A 106 8.93 9.85 -26.79
N LEU A 107 9.12 10.17 -25.51
CA LEU A 107 9.33 11.54 -25.04
C LEU A 107 10.81 11.91 -24.89
N GLY A 108 11.69 10.92 -24.76
CA GLY A 108 13.11 11.11 -24.51
C GLY A 108 14.00 10.72 -25.71
N VAL A 109 14.16 9.40 -25.91
CA VAL A 109 15.14 8.85 -26.84
C VAL A 109 14.86 9.26 -28.28
N LEU A 110 13.63 9.11 -28.78
CA LEU A 110 13.30 9.41 -30.19
C LEU A 110 13.40 10.90 -30.48
N PRO A 111 12.80 11.82 -29.71
CA PRO A 111 12.99 13.26 -29.97
C PRO A 111 14.44 13.69 -29.77
N GLY A 112 15.14 13.23 -28.74
CA GLY A 112 16.54 13.54 -28.49
C GLY A 112 17.45 13.12 -29.65
N SER A 113 17.26 11.92 -30.21
CA SER A 113 18.02 11.43 -31.36
C SER A 113 17.69 12.23 -32.60
N GLY A 114 16.43 12.59 -32.85
CA GLY A 114 16.03 13.43 -33.99
C GLY A 114 16.66 14.82 -33.96
N ILE A 115 16.70 15.45 -32.79
CA ILE A 115 17.35 16.73 -32.55
C ILE A 115 18.88 16.61 -32.80
N ALA A 116 19.51 15.60 -32.18
CA ALA A 116 20.96 15.36 -32.31
C ALA A 116 21.38 15.09 -33.74
N LEU A 117 20.62 14.34 -34.53
CA LEU A 117 20.88 14.09 -35.93
C LEU A 117 20.84 15.37 -36.81
N ARG A 118 19.94 16.30 -36.48
CA ARG A 118 19.80 17.58 -37.18
C ARG A 118 20.93 18.54 -36.85
N LEU A 119 21.31 18.62 -35.57
CA LEU A 119 22.29 19.60 -35.10
C LEU A 119 23.74 19.12 -35.21
N SER A 120 23.97 17.80 -35.25
CA SER A 120 25.30 17.19 -35.26
C SER A 120 25.39 16.06 -36.29
N PRO A 121 25.31 16.35 -37.60
CA PRO A 121 25.31 15.32 -38.67
C PRO A 121 26.57 14.46 -38.66
N GLY A 122 27.71 15.00 -38.25
CA GLY A 122 28.99 14.26 -38.14
C GLY A 122 28.96 13.15 -37.05
N ALA A 123 28.04 13.23 -36.09
CA ALA A 123 27.90 12.24 -35.06
C ALA A 123 26.77 11.20 -35.33
N ALA A 124 26.27 11.12 -36.56
CA ALA A 124 25.10 10.31 -36.93
C ALA A 124 25.21 8.83 -36.52
N ILE A 125 26.39 8.22 -36.61
CA ILE A 125 26.60 6.82 -36.20
C ILE A 125 26.45 6.68 -34.70
N ALA A 126 27.03 7.57 -33.88
CA ALA A 126 26.93 7.55 -32.44
C ALA A 126 25.48 7.79 -31.98
N VAL A 127 24.75 8.72 -32.59
CA VAL A 127 23.34 9.00 -32.30
C VAL A 127 22.47 7.79 -32.61
N LYS A 128 22.67 7.12 -33.76
CA LYS A 128 21.95 5.89 -34.10
C LYS A 128 22.24 4.76 -33.10
N ALA A 129 23.50 4.61 -32.68
CA ALA A 129 23.89 3.62 -31.67
C ALA A 129 23.25 3.89 -30.33
N LEU A 130 23.19 5.15 -29.86
CA LEU A 130 22.52 5.54 -28.63
C LEU A 130 21.00 5.34 -28.72
N CYS A 131 20.39 5.66 -29.85
CA CYS A 131 18.96 5.38 -30.08
C CYS A 131 18.67 3.88 -29.99
N ALA A 132 19.46 3.04 -30.64
CA ALA A 132 19.35 1.58 -30.56
C ALA A 132 19.54 1.07 -29.12
N ALA A 133 20.52 1.60 -28.41
CA ALA A 133 20.74 1.26 -26.99
C ALA A 133 19.53 1.62 -26.11
N GLY A 134 18.90 2.77 -26.34
CA GLY A 134 17.66 3.17 -25.66
C GLY A 134 16.50 2.20 -25.93
N VAL A 135 16.28 1.82 -27.19
CA VAL A 135 15.25 0.85 -27.59
C VAL A 135 15.49 -0.53 -26.97
N LEU A 136 16.73 -1.03 -27.06
CA LEU A 136 17.12 -2.30 -26.46
C LEU A 136 16.97 -2.26 -24.92
N GLY A 137 17.33 -1.13 -24.31
CA GLY A 137 17.15 -0.91 -22.86
C GLY A 137 15.68 -1.03 -22.43
N ALA A 138 14.76 -0.40 -23.17
CA ALA A 138 13.34 -0.47 -22.88
C ALA A 138 12.75 -1.87 -23.08
N GLY A 139 13.13 -2.56 -24.17
CA GLY A 139 12.74 -3.95 -24.42
C GLY A 139 13.26 -4.89 -23.32
N SER A 140 14.53 -4.71 -22.93
CA SER A 140 15.15 -5.48 -21.83
C SER A 140 14.48 -5.23 -20.49
N ALA A 141 14.12 -3.98 -20.17
CA ALA A 141 13.41 -3.65 -18.94
C ALA A 141 12.06 -4.37 -18.86
N SER A 142 11.29 -4.36 -19.95
CA SER A 142 10.00 -5.06 -20.03
C SER A 142 10.17 -6.59 -19.93
N ALA A 143 11.18 -7.15 -20.58
CA ALA A 143 11.49 -8.58 -20.51
C ALA A 143 11.89 -9.00 -19.09
N LEU A 144 12.75 -8.22 -18.41
CA LEU A 144 13.16 -8.50 -17.03
C LEU A 144 11.99 -8.34 -16.04
N ALA A 145 11.10 -7.35 -16.22
CA ALA A 145 9.90 -7.22 -15.42
C ALA A 145 8.97 -8.44 -15.56
N ARG A 146 8.83 -8.97 -16.80
CA ARG A 146 8.09 -10.22 -17.05
C ARG A 146 8.75 -11.42 -16.38
N LEU A 147 10.08 -11.52 -16.43
CA LEU A 147 10.83 -12.57 -15.76
C LEU A 147 10.72 -12.46 -14.23
N ALA A 148 10.75 -11.24 -13.66
CA ALA A 148 10.55 -11.01 -12.24
C ALA A 148 9.17 -11.51 -11.79
N HIS A 149 8.11 -11.12 -12.50
CA HIS A 149 6.76 -11.60 -12.27
C HIS A 149 6.67 -13.13 -12.33
N ARG A 150 7.22 -13.73 -13.39
CA ARG A 150 7.23 -15.20 -13.53
C ARG A 150 8.04 -15.89 -12.45
N SER A 151 9.19 -15.36 -12.05
CA SER A 151 10.05 -15.99 -11.02
C SER A 151 9.37 -16.06 -9.66
N LEU A 152 8.47 -15.14 -9.36
CA LEU A 152 7.67 -15.14 -8.12
C LEU A 152 6.43 -16.02 -8.23
N LEU A 153 5.68 -15.95 -9.34
CA LEU A 153 4.31 -16.48 -9.48
C LEU A 153 4.16 -17.67 -10.45
N SER A 154 5.24 -18.12 -11.14
CA SER A 154 5.14 -19.13 -12.20
C SER A 154 4.77 -20.54 -11.75
N SER A 155 4.96 -20.86 -10.48
CA SER A 155 4.51 -22.14 -9.89
C SER A 155 3.69 -21.78 -8.66
N PRO A 156 2.39 -22.08 -8.64
CA PRO A 156 1.59 -21.89 -7.44
C PRO A 156 2.14 -22.81 -6.36
N VAL A 157 2.87 -22.24 -5.42
CA VAL A 157 3.33 -22.92 -4.21
C VAL A 157 2.28 -22.60 -3.14
N LEU A 158 1.91 -23.58 -2.34
CA LEU A 158 0.89 -23.40 -1.28
C LEU A 158 1.19 -22.24 -0.34
N GLU A 159 2.47 -21.97 -0.13
CA GLU A 159 2.94 -20.85 0.70
C GLU A 159 2.53 -19.47 0.14
N LEU A 160 2.30 -19.35 -1.18
CA LEU A 160 1.77 -18.12 -1.77
C LEU A 160 0.33 -17.82 -1.31
N GLY A 161 -0.42 -18.85 -0.91
CA GLY A 161 -1.74 -18.69 -0.29
C GLY A 161 -1.70 -17.82 0.98
N SER A 162 -0.62 -17.89 1.76
CA SER A 162 -0.42 -17.10 3.00
C SER A 162 0.21 -15.72 2.76
N THR A 163 0.12 -15.17 1.54
CA THR A 163 0.70 -13.87 1.19
C THR A 163 -0.39 -12.88 0.76
N ALA A 164 -0.12 -11.59 0.80
CA ALA A 164 -1.05 -10.58 0.28
C ALA A 164 -1.03 -10.47 -1.26
N PHE A 165 -0.19 -11.25 -1.96
CA PHE A 165 -0.11 -11.18 -3.41
C PHE A 165 -1.36 -11.78 -4.07
N PRO A 166 -1.99 -11.08 -5.03
CA PRO A 166 -3.06 -11.66 -5.82
C PRO A 166 -2.50 -12.82 -6.68
N LEU A 167 -3.15 -13.97 -6.60
CA LEU A 167 -2.78 -15.15 -7.37
C LEU A 167 -3.70 -15.26 -8.60
N VAL A 168 -3.11 -15.41 -9.78
CA VAL A 168 -3.88 -15.51 -11.02
C VAL A 168 -3.69 -16.88 -11.62
N LEU A 169 -4.77 -17.63 -11.70
CA LEU A 169 -4.84 -18.92 -12.38
C LEU A 169 -5.60 -18.76 -13.70
N VAL A 170 -4.96 -19.14 -14.82
CA VAL A 170 -5.54 -19.00 -16.16
C VAL A 170 -5.74 -20.38 -16.76
N HIS A 171 -6.97 -20.67 -17.21
CA HIS A 171 -7.31 -21.92 -17.90
C HIS A 171 -8.38 -21.69 -18.97
N ARG A 172 -8.09 -22.11 -20.22
CA ARG A 172 -9.04 -22.08 -21.37
C ARG A 172 -9.82 -20.75 -21.54
N GLY A 173 -9.15 -19.62 -21.29
CA GLY A 173 -9.78 -18.30 -21.40
C GLY A 173 -10.51 -17.82 -20.14
N THR A 174 -10.64 -18.64 -19.11
CA THR A 174 -11.05 -18.22 -17.78
C THR A 174 -9.83 -17.78 -16.98
N ARG A 175 -9.97 -16.66 -16.30
CA ARG A 175 -8.96 -16.12 -15.39
C ARG A 175 -9.56 -16.05 -13.99
N LEU A 176 -9.07 -16.86 -13.07
CA LEU A 176 -9.38 -16.80 -11.65
C LEU A 176 -8.31 -15.95 -10.94
N VAL A 177 -8.73 -14.92 -10.24
CA VAL A 177 -7.88 -14.06 -9.41
C VAL A 177 -8.25 -14.30 -7.96
N ILE A 178 -7.34 -14.86 -7.18
CA ILE A 178 -7.47 -15.03 -5.73
C ILE A 178 -6.82 -13.80 -5.10
N GLY A 179 -7.65 -12.82 -4.73
CA GLY A 179 -7.22 -11.56 -4.10
C GLY A 179 -6.89 -11.72 -2.61
N THR A 180 -6.88 -10.62 -1.89
CA THR A 180 -6.65 -10.59 -0.42
C THR A 180 -7.93 -10.82 0.39
N GLU A 181 -9.09 -10.48 -0.16
CA GLU A 181 -10.40 -10.51 0.54
C GLU A 181 -11.48 -11.24 -0.24
N ARG A 182 -11.22 -11.48 -1.54
CA ARG A 182 -12.19 -12.07 -2.44
C ARG A 182 -11.53 -12.87 -3.55
N ALA A 183 -12.27 -13.80 -4.13
CA ALA A 183 -11.93 -14.49 -5.36
C ALA A 183 -12.79 -13.94 -6.50
N ASP A 184 -12.13 -13.49 -7.58
CA ASP A 184 -12.77 -12.94 -8.78
C ASP A 184 -12.45 -13.84 -9.98
N TRP A 185 -13.40 -13.98 -10.91
CA TRP A 185 -13.14 -14.70 -12.15
C TRP A 185 -13.78 -14.01 -13.34
N THR A 186 -13.07 -14.09 -14.47
CA THR A 186 -13.56 -13.59 -15.76
C THR A 186 -13.53 -14.72 -16.78
N THR A 187 -14.59 -14.86 -17.59
CA THR A 187 -14.67 -15.79 -18.70
C THR A 187 -14.53 -15.06 -20.04
N ARG A 188 -14.00 -15.73 -21.06
CA ARG A 188 -13.74 -15.14 -22.40
C ARG A 188 -14.99 -14.74 -23.16
N GLU A 189 -16.17 -15.22 -22.77
CA GLU A 189 -17.44 -15.01 -23.47
C GLU A 189 -18.11 -13.64 -23.21
N GLY A 190 -17.33 -12.57 -23.13
CA GLY A 190 -17.82 -11.19 -23.31
C GLY A 190 -18.89 -10.69 -22.33
N SER A 191 -19.41 -11.51 -21.47
CA SER A 191 -20.27 -11.11 -20.38
C SER A 191 -19.38 -10.57 -19.25
N ARG A 192 -19.33 -9.25 -19.13
CA ARG A 192 -18.80 -8.54 -17.96
C ARG A 192 -19.69 -8.80 -16.74
N VAL A 193 -19.93 -10.03 -16.41
CA VAL A 193 -20.37 -10.37 -15.07
C VAL A 193 -19.07 -10.45 -14.27
N ASP A 194 -18.69 -9.37 -13.60
CA ASP A 194 -17.69 -9.37 -12.55
C ASP A 194 -18.18 -10.32 -11.46
N SER A 195 -17.96 -11.60 -11.69
CA SER A 195 -18.34 -12.65 -10.77
C SER A 195 -17.20 -12.74 -9.76
N GLY A 196 -17.46 -12.28 -8.56
CA GLY A 196 -16.50 -12.38 -7.48
C GLY A 196 -17.20 -12.67 -6.16
N VAL A 197 -16.56 -13.48 -5.33
CA VAL A 197 -17.06 -13.87 -4.02
C VAL A 197 -16.07 -13.47 -2.94
N SER A 198 -16.54 -12.73 -1.93
CA SER A 198 -15.75 -12.44 -0.73
C SER A 198 -15.51 -13.72 0.06
N PHE A 199 -14.31 -13.86 0.65
CA PHE A 199 -13.96 -15.01 1.49
C PHE A 199 -14.92 -15.19 2.67
N ALA A 200 -15.44 -14.09 3.23
CA ALA A 200 -16.46 -14.13 4.29
C ALA A 200 -17.75 -14.88 3.89
N ARG A 201 -18.02 -15.03 2.58
CA ARG A 201 -19.22 -15.71 2.06
C ARG A 201 -18.96 -17.13 1.59
N ILE A 202 -17.70 -17.56 1.49
CA ILE A 202 -17.34 -18.91 1.05
C ILE A 202 -17.47 -19.86 2.24
N LEU A 203 -18.41 -20.78 2.14
CA LEU A 203 -18.63 -21.82 3.15
C LEU A 203 -17.75 -23.05 2.91
N ARG A 204 -17.54 -23.39 1.63
CA ARG A 204 -16.78 -24.57 1.23
C ARG A 204 -16.22 -24.41 -0.19
N VAL A 205 -15.04 -24.98 -0.42
CA VAL A 205 -14.42 -25.10 -1.74
C VAL A 205 -14.25 -26.57 -2.06
N THR A 206 -14.75 -27.01 -3.22
CA THR A 206 -14.60 -28.40 -3.67
C THR A 206 -13.94 -28.45 -5.05
N ALA A 207 -13.03 -29.39 -5.25
CA ALA A 207 -12.39 -29.65 -6.53
C ALA A 207 -13.11 -30.79 -7.27
N HIS A 208 -13.32 -30.58 -8.56
CA HIS A 208 -13.76 -31.59 -9.51
C HIS A 208 -12.75 -31.70 -10.65
N SER A 209 -12.94 -32.63 -11.59
CA SER A 209 -11.95 -33.01 -12.62
C SER A 209 -11.23 -31.84 -13.33
N HIS A 210 -11.92 -30.73 -13.63
CA HIS A 210 -11.37 -29.52 -14.30
C HIS A 210 -11.95 -28.22 -13.78
N THR A 211 -12.60 -28.27 -12.62
CA THR A 211 -13.28 -27.11 -12.04
C THR A 211 -13.11 -27.08 -10.53
N ILE A 212 -13.18 -25.89 -9.96
CA ILE A 212 -13.46 -25.71 -8.53
C ILE A 212 -14.87 -25.18 -8.36
N VAL A 213 -15.53 -25.59 -7.31
CA VAL A 213 -16.86 -25.10 -6.93
C VAL A 213 -16.74 -24.37 -5.61
N LEU A 214 -17.14 -23.10 -5.63
CA LEU A 214 -17.21 -22.21 -4.47
C LEU A 214 -18.65 -22.26 -3.94
N HIS A 215 -18.86 -22.83 -2.79
CA HIS A 215 -20.16 -22.90 -2.14
C HIS A 215 -20.35 -21.69 -1.21
N THR A 216 -21.44 -20.98 -1.37
CA THR A 216 -21.84 -19.84 -0.54
C THR A 216 -23.26 -20.04 -0.02
N ALA A 217 -23.69 -19.23 0.93
CA ALA A 217 -25.07 -19.26 1.43
C ALA A 217 -26.11 -18.94 0.34
N SER A 218 -25.71 -18.18 -0.70
CA SER A 218 -26.59 -17.75 -1.81
C SER A 218 -26.53 -18.69 -3.04
N GLY A 219 -25.69 -19.71 -3.04
CA GLY A 219 -25.54 -20.64 -4.17
C GLY A 219 -24.11 -21.14 -4.36
N SER A 220 -23.88 -21.85 -5.47
CA SER A 220 -22.56 -22.38 -5.81
C SER A 220 -22.07 -21.81 -7.15
N TRP A 221 -20.78 -21.54 -7.25
CA TRP A 221 -20.11 -20.99 -8.42
C TRP A 221 -19.05 -21.99 -8.93
N THR A 222 -19.17 -22.38 -10.19
CA THR A 222 -18.24 -23.30 -10.82
C THR A 222 -17.24 -22.55 -11.68
N VAL A 223 -15.95 -22.68 -11.38
CA VAL A 223 -14.86 -21.98 -12.07
C VAL A 223 -13.91 -23.01 -12.70
N PRO A 224 -13.71 -23.01 -14.03
CA PRO A 224 -12.76 -23.89 -14.69
C PRO A 224 -11.31 -23.49 -14.37
N VAL A 225 -10.50 -24.49 -14.00
CA VAL A 225 -9.08 -24.34 -13.67
C VAL A 225 -8.26 -25.51 -14.23
N ALA A 226 -6.96 -25.28 -14.46
CA ALA A 226 -6.08 -26.31 -15.00
C ALA A 226 -5.80 -27.43 -14.00
N ASP A 227 -5.55 -27.05 -12.75
CA ASP A 227 -5.28 -27.95 -11.63
C ASP A 227 -6.23 -27.61 -10.46
N PRO A 228 -7.36 -28.31 -10.35
CA PRO A 228 -8.35 -28.04 -9.32
C PRO A 228 -7.86 -28.34 -7.90
N ALA A 229 -7.01 -29.32 -7.72
CA ALA A 229 -6.48 -29.69 -6.40
C ALA A 229 -5.57 -28.57 -5.84
N THR A 230 -4.65 -28.09 -6.67
CA THR A 230 -3.79 -26.96 -6.30
C THR A 230 -4.60 -25.67 -6.10
N ALA A 231 -5.58 -25.39 -6.96
CA ALA A 231 -6.43 -24.21 -6.83
C ALA A 231 -7.27 -24.26 -5.54
N GLN A 232 -7.82 -25.42 -5.18
CA GLN A 232 -8.53 -25.62 -3.92
C GLN A 232 -7.64 -25.41 -2.72
N ALA A 233 -6.45 -26.01 -2.71
CA ALA A 233 -5.50 -25.87 -1.61
C ALA A 233 -5.03 -24.41 -1.41
N LEU A 234 -4.77 -23.69 -2.52
CA LEU A 234 -4.44 -22.28 -2.49
C LEU A 234 -5.59 -21.42 -1.92
N LEU A 235 -6.82 -21.70 -2.33
CA LEU A 235 -7.99 -20.99 -1.82
C LEU A 235 -8.20 -21.25 -0.32
N HIS A 236 -8.10 -22.51 0.13
CA HIS A 236 -8.19 -22.86 1.55
C HIS A 236 -7.14 -22.09 2.36
N ARG A 237 -5.87 -22.16 1.92
CA ARG A 237 -4.78 -21.48 2.61
C ARG A 237 -4.94 -19.94 2.61
N ARG A 238 -5.54 -19.38 1.55
CA ARG A 238 -5.84 -17.95 1.48
C ARG A 238 -6.98 -17.55 2.41
N ILE A 239 -8.02 -18.37 2.52
CA ILE A 239 -9.15 -18.14 3.42
C ILE A 239 -8.68 -18.22 4.87
N GLU A 240 -7.91 -19.25 5.25
CA GLU A 240 -7.30 -19.39 6.58
C GLU A 240 -6.46 -18.14 6.94
N TRP A 241 -5.57 -17.72 6.05
CA TRP A 241 -4.75 -16.53 6.25
C TRP A 241 -5.59 -15.24 6.38
N TRP A 242 -6.69 -15.12 5.64
CA TRP A 242 -7.61 -13.99 5.74
C TRP A 242 -8.33 -13.99 7.08
N GLU A 243 -8.79 -15.14 7.56
CA GLU A 243 -9.44 -15.32 8.87
C GLU A 243 -8.48 -14.95 10.00
N GLU A 244 -7.27 -15.49 10.00
CA GLU A 244 -6.23 -15.15 10.98
C GLU A 244 -5.95 -13.64 11.05
N ARG A 245 -5.89 -12.96 9.91
CA ARG A 245 -5.69 -11.51 9.85
C ARG A 245 -6.88 -10.72 10.36
N ARG A 246 -8.07 -11.14 10.01
CA ARG A 246 -9.31 -10.52 10.47
C ARG A 246 -9.41 -10.58 12.00
N ASP A 247 -9.17 -11.76 12.56
CA ASP A 247 -9.26 -11.99 13.99
C ASP A 247 -8.16 -11.22 14.74
N ALA A 248 -6.93 -11.22 14.24
CA ALA A 248 -5.84 -10.40 14.79
C ALA A 248 -6.10 -8.89 14.69
N THR A 249 -6.88 -8.43 13.71
CA THR A 249 -7.28 -7.02 13.60
C THR A 249 -8.37 -6.70 14.60
N ALA A 250 -9.39 -7.55 14.69
CA ALA A 250 -10.47 -7.41 15.67
C ALA A 250 -9.96 -7.39 17.12
N GLU A 251 -9.02 -8.29 17.46
CA GLU A 251 -8.36 -8.28 18.76
C GLU A 251 -7.59 -7.00 19.05
N ARG A 252 -6.89 -6.45 18.04
CA ARG A 252 -6.17 -5.17 18.19
C ARG A 252 -7.12 -4.00 18.43
N GLU A 253 -8.23 -3.96 17.70
CA GLU A 253 -9.27 -2.94 17.88
C GLU A 253 -9.92 -3.05 19.24
N GLN A 254 -10.23 -4.27 19.68
CA GLN A 254 -10.80 -4.51 21.02
C GLN A 254 -9.83 -4.09 22.13
N ARG A 255 -8.54 -4.41 22.02
CA ARG A 255 -7.53 -3.96 23.01
C ARG A 255 -7.45 -2.45 23.06
N ARG A 256 -7.41 -1.78 21.89
CA ARG A 256 -7.40 -0.30 21.81
C ARG A 256 -8.65 0.32 22.46
N TYR A 257 -9.81 -0.26 22.20
CA TYR A 257 -11.05 0.18 22.83
C TYR A 257 -10.99 0.06 24.36
N LEU A 258 -10.51 -1.07 24.87
CA LEU A 258 -10.34 -1.28 26.31
C LEU A 258 -9.32 -0.32 26.92
N ASP A 259 -8.24 -0.02 26.23
CA ASP A 259 -7.26 0.95 26.70
C ASP A 259 -7.83 2.37 26.71
N LEU A 260 -8.60 2.76 25.70
CA LEU A 260 -9.32 4.04 25.70
C LEU A 260 -10.33 4.14 26.86
N VAL A 261 -11.10 3.07 27.11
CA VAL A 261 -12.03 3.02 28.23
C VAL A 261 -11.31 3.19 29.58
N LYS A 262 -10.14 2.56 29.75
CA LYS A 262 -9.32 2.75 30.97
C LYS A 262 -8.83 4.18 31.12
N LEU A 263 -8.35 4.79 30.03
CA LEU A 263 -7.89 6.18 30.02
C LEU A 263 -9.05 7.13 30.37
N LEU A 264 -10.22 6.92 29.77
CA LEU A 264 -11.43 7.70 30.08
C LEU A 264 -11.85 7.56 31.55
N ALA A 265 -11.77 6.35 32.11
CA ALA A 265 -12.12 6.10 33.53
C ALA A 265 -11.14 6.80 34.48
N ALA A 266 -9.91 7.08 34.07
CA ALA A 266 -8.92 7.79 34.88
C ALA A 266 -9.06 9.32 34.83
N VAL A 267 -9.88 9.86 33.92
CA VAL A 267 -10.11 11.32 33.80
C VAL A 267 -10.87 11.82 35.02
N SER A 268 -10.34 12.85 35.65
CA SER A 268 -10.99 13.55 36.75
C SER A 268 -10.87 15.07 36.54
N GLY A 269 -11.99 15.77 36.65
CA GLY A 269 -11.98 17.23 36.60
C GLY A 269 -11.94 17.80 38.02
N GLU A 270 -11.13 18.84 38.20
CA GLU A 270 -10.98 19.52 39.46
C GLU A 270 -11.31 21.01 39.37
N ALA A 271 -11.94 21.55 40.38
CA ALA A 271 -12.10 22.99 40.50
C ALA A 271 -12.00 23.41 41.95
N THR A 272 -11.24 24.49 42.17
CA THR A 272 -11.12 25.10 43.48
C THR A 272 -11.51 26.57 43.39
N ARG A 273 -12.33 27.03 44.32
CA ARG A 273 -12.73 28.45 44.42
C ARG A 273 -13.11 28.78 45.86
N GLY A 274 -12.52 29.84 46.42
CA GLY A 274 -12.86 30.40 47.73
C GLY A 274 -12.80 29.37 48.88
N GLY A 275 -11.84 28.42 48.85
CA GLY A 275 -11.70 27.38 49.85
C GLY A 275 -12.63 26.15 49.69
N ILE A 276 -13.36 26.07 48.59
CA ILE A 276 -14.12 24.91 48.16
C ILE A 276 -13.37 24.18 47.08
N SER A 277 -13.04 22.91 47.21
CA SER A 277 -12.50 22.05 46.17
C SER A 277 -13.50 20.94 45.84
N VAL A 278 -13.72 20.71 44.54
CA VAL A 278 -14.64 19.69 44.03
C VAL A 278 -13.89 18.87 42.96
N THR A 279 -14.00 17.54 43.11
CA THR A 279 -13.50 16.58 42.13
C THR A 279 -14.68 15.84 41.48
N VAL A 280 -14.66 15.66 40.18
CA VAL A 280 -15.68 14.92 39.45
C VAL A 280 -15.00 13.84 38.55
N ASP A 281 -15.70 12.75 38.28
CA ASP A 281 -15.24 11.73 37.34
C ASP A 281 -15.48 12.12 35.85
N SER A 282 -15.08 11.26 34.92
CA SER A 282 -15.29 11.43 33.48
C SER A 282 -16.75 11.59 33.06
N ASN A 283 -17.70 11.10 33.87
CA ASN A 283 -19.15 11.21 33.63
C ASN A 283 -19.72 12.49 34.22
N GLY A 284 -18.89 13.29 34.94
CA GLY A 284 -19.29 14.50 35.61
C GLY A 284 -20.01 14.24 36.98
N LEU A 285 -19.87 13.03 37.52
CA LEU A 285 -20.34 12.73 38.86
C LEU A 285 -19.34 13.21 39.91
N THR A 286 -19.80 13.86 40.95
CA THR A 286 -18.95 14.37 42.03
C THR A 286 -18.40 13.20 42.87
N THR A 287 -17.08 13.07 42.89
CA THR A 287 -16.34 12.03 43.60
C THR A 287 -15.76 12.54 44.92
N GLY A 288 -15.56 13.85 45.05
CA GLY A 288 -15.05 14.45 46.28
C GLY A 288 -15.42 15.93 46.40
N ILE A 289 -15.66 16.34 47.63
CA ILE A 289 -15.85 17.74 48.02
C ILE A 289 -15.01 18.01 49.26
N SER A 290 -14.18 19.05 49.24
CA SER A 290 -13.40 19.51 50.37
C SER A 290 -13.75 20.97 50.65
N LEU A 291 -13.96 21.29 51.91
CA LEU A 291 -14.32 22.62 52.38
C LEU A 291 -13.28 23.09 53.43
N SER A 292 -12.70 24.25 53.23
CA SER A 292 -11.81 24.86 54.22
C SER A 292 -12.63 25.29 55.48
N PRO A 293 -11.99 25.41 56.66
CA PRO A 293 -12.67 25.85 57.87
C PRO A 293 -13.39 27.21 57.73
N GLU A 294 -12.83 28.11 56.96
CA GLU A 294 -13.34 29.47 56.71
C GLU A 294 -14.67 29.46 55.94
N VAL A 295 -14.82 28.51 55.01
CA VAL A 295 -16.03 28.39 54.19
C VAL A 295 -17.21 27.82 54.96
N ARG A 296 -16.96 27.05 56.04
CA ARG A 296 -18.01 26.49 56.89
C ARG A 296 -18.77 27.58 57.67
N ALA A 297 -18.20 28.79 57.79
CA ALA A 297 -18.83 29.92 58.47
C ALA A 297 -19.69 30.79 57.53
N LEU A 298 -19.74 30.47 56.19
CA LEU A 298 -20.55 31.21 55.22
C LEU A 298 -22.06 30.89 55.41
N GLU A 299 -22.88 31.87 54.99
CA GLU A 299 -24.33 31.65 54.92
C GLU A 299 -24.66 30.49 53.97
N PRO A 300 -25.66 29.63 54.29
CA PRO A 300 -25.99 28.44 53.49
C PRO A 300 -26.24 28.72 52.01
N GLU A 301 -26.87 29.85 51.69
CA GLU A 301 -27.20 30.22 50.30
C GLU A 301 -25.95 30.59 49.51
N VAL A 302 -25.01 31.30 50.13
CA VAL A 302 -23.72 31.70 49.53
C VAL A 302 -22.85 30.46 49.34
N LEU A 303 -22.82 29.58 50.31
CA LEU A 303 -22.09 28.31 50.23
C LEU A 303 -22.63 27.42 49.08
N ALA A 304 -23.97 27.29 48.99
CA ALA A 304 -24.60 26.52 47.93
C ALA A 304 -24.29 27.07 46.54
N ALA A 305 -24.36 28.38 46.37
CA ALA A 305 -24.03 29.03 45.08
C ALA A 305 -22.56 28.82 44.67
N GLN A 306 -21.62 28.96 45.62
CA GLN A 306 -20.20 28.71 45.36
C GLN A 306 -19.90 27.25 45.06
N LEU A 307 -20.51 26.34 45.79
CA LEU A 307 -20.38 24.89 45.58
C LEU A 307 -20.86 24.51 44.15
N MET A 308 -22.05 24.98 43.75
CA MET A 308 -22.59 24.73 42.42
C MET A 308 -21.69 25.29 41.31
N ALA A 309 -21.12 26.47 41.53
CA ALA A 309 -20.17 27.05 40.56
C ALA A 309 -18.88 26.20 40.44
N CYS A 310 -18.35 25.68 41.56
CA CYS A 310 -17.23 24.75 41.57
C CYS A 310 -17.56 23.43 40.85
N VAL A 311 -18.72 22.84 41.10
CA VAL A 311 -19.18 21.61 40.42
C VAL A 311 -19.27 21.82 38.92
N GLN A 312 -19.87 22.95 38.47
CA GLN A 312 -19.97 23.26 37.04
C GLN A 312 -18.60 23.42 36.37
N LYS A 313 -17.66 24.10 37.08
CA LYS A 313 -16.31 24.27 36.57
C LYS A 313 -15.53 22.96 36.51
N ALA A 314 -15.63 22.11 37.53
CA ALA A 314 -15.01 20.78 37.52
C ALA A 314 -15.57 19.88 36.43
N ARG A 315 -16.89 19.92 36.16
CA ARG A 315 -17.54 19.23 35.06
C ARG A 315 -17.05 19.73 33.69
N ALA A 316 -16.87 21.02 33.51
CA ALA A 316 -16.37 21.61 32.30
C ALA A 316 -14.90 21.21 32.05
N ASP A 317 -14.11 21.07 33.11
CA ASP A 317 -12.73 20.61 33.04
C ASP A 317 -12.66 19.13 32.66
N ALA A 318 -13.41 18.26 33.32
CA ALA A 318 -13.49 16.85 32.97
C ALA A 318 -13.92 16.64 31.51
N ARG A 319 -14.91 17.39 31.02
CA ARG A 319 -15.36 17.31 29.61
C ARG A 319 -14.26 17.71 28.62
N ARG A 320 -13.48 18.74 28.92
CA ARG A 320 -12.35 19.14 28.06
C ARG A 320 -11.32 18.03 27.99
N GLN A 321 -10.90 17.49 29.14
CA GLN A 321 -9.93 16.39 29.17
C GLN A 321 -10.42 15.15 28.39
N VAL A 322 -11.71 14.79 28.50
CA VAL A 322 -12.33 13.71 27.70
C VAL A 322 -12.26 14.04 26.19
N GLN A 323 -12.61 15.27 25.80
CA GLN A 323 -12.56 15.69 24.38
C GLN A 323 -11.15 15.65 23.83
N ASP A 324 -10.17 16.20 24.55
CA ASP A 324 -8.77 16.20 24.14
C ASP A 324 -8.25 14.78 23.95
N LEU A 325 -8.55 13.88 24.90
CA LEU A 325 -8.14 12.48 24.85
C LEU A 325 -8.77 11.72 23.68
N VAL A 326 -10.03 11.99 23.34
CA VAL A 326 -10.71 11.38 22.18
C VAL A 326 -10.12 11.91 20.87
N LEU A 327 -9.81 13.21 20.79
CA LEU A 327 -9.20 13.81 19.60
C LEU A 327 -7.79 13.29 19.37
N ASP A 328 -6.95 13.24 20.39
CA ASP A 328 -5.59 12.68 20.32
C ASP A 328 -5.63 11.21 19.85
N HIS A 329 -6.60 10.44 20.36
CA HIS A 329 -6.77 9.05 19.95
C HIS A 329 -7.22 8.91 18.49
N ALA A 330 -8.08 9.81 18.00
CA ALA A 330 -8.52 9.84 16.61
C ALA A 330 -7.40 10.25 15.62
N ASP A 331 -6.59 11.24 15.98
CA ASP A 331 -5.45 11.70 15.18
C ASP A 331 -4.37 10.62 15.06
N ASP A 332 -4.09 9.89 16.15
CA ASP A 332 -3.16 8.75 16.15
C ASP A 332 -3.64 7.62 15.21
N GLN A 333 -4.95 7.47 15.04
CA GLN A 333 -5.53 6.52 14.08
C GLN A 333 -5.37 6.98 12.62
N MET A 334 -5.58 8.26 12.32
CA MET A 334 -5.40 8.81 10.96
C MET A 334 -3.95 8.73 10.51
N VAL A 335 -3.00 9.03 11.38
CA VAL A 335 -1.56 8.91 11.08
C VAL A 335 -1.14 7.46 10.83
N LYS A 336 -1.67 6.50 11.61
CA LYS A 336 -1.37 5.06 11.42
C LYS A 336 -2.05 4.44 10.22
N ALA A 337 -3.16 4.97 9.76
CA ALA A 337 -3.85 4.53 8.54
C ALA A 337 -3.20 5.05 7.26
N SER A 338 -2.39 6.10 7.34
CA SER A 338 -1.67 6.72 6.21
C SER A 338 -0.29 6.11 5.93
N HIS A 339 0.18 5.18 6.76
CA HIS A 339 1.44 4.43 6.65
C HIS A 339 1.21 2.93 6.39
#